data_aad3e6f5b89cad265faf84da6fced0eb
#
_entry.id   aad3e6f5b89cad265faf84da6fced0eb
#
_cell.length_a   1.000
_cell.length_b   1.000
_cell.length_c   1.000
_cell.angle_alpha   90.00
_cell.angle_beta   90.00
_cell.angle_gamma   90.00
#
_symmetry.space_group_name_H-M   'P 1'
#
loop_
_entity.id
_entity.type
_entity.pdbx_description
1 polymer ?
#
loop_
_entity_poly.entity_id
_entity_poly.type
_entity_poly.pdbx_seq_one_letter_code
_entity_poly.pdbx_strand_id
1 'polypeptide(L)'
;MTIDDALVVYLKACTGLSDLVVARVFPEELPQGTTLPAVTYFTVSDYPLHTLDGQDELARPLIQFTALGETRSSVNAVGAQIRLALNDYQGTLSGLTIQKIELQNDIPDLLTTADGTTRMFSEDLEYEVDYER
;
A
#
# COMPACT_ATOMS: atom_id res chain seq x y z
N MET A 1 -3.94 5.13 15.91
CA MET A 1 -3.44 4.40 14.73
C MET A 1 -3.86 5.15 13.48
N THR A 2 -2.93 5.33 12.55
CA THR A 2 -3.22 6.01 11.30
C THR A 2 -3.88 5.04 10.31
N ILE A 3 -4.48 5.59 9.23
CA ILE A 3 -5.15 4.75 8.23
C ILE A 3 -4.16 3.84 7.49
N ASP A 4 -2.98 4.34 7.19
CA ASP A 4 -1.96 3.52 6.54
C ASP A 4 -1.51 2.37 7.44
N ASP A 5 -1.34 2.61 8.74
CA ASP A 5 -1.03 1.55 9.70
C ASP A 5 -2.15 0.50 9.78
N ALA A 6 -3.40 0.95 9.78
CA ALA A 6 -4.56 0.04 9.82
C ALA A 6 -4.61 -0.85 8.57
N LEU A 7 -4.36 -0.27 7.40
CA LEU A 7 -4.32 -1.03 6.15
C LEU A 7 -3.17 -2.03 6.14
N VAL A 8 -2.02 -1.67 6.70
CA VAL A 8 -0.86 -2.58 6.77
C VAL A 8 -1.14 -3.76 7.70
N VAL A 9 -1.79 -3.53 8.83
CA VAL A 9 -2.20 -4.63 9.71
C VAL A 9 -3.12 -5.59 8.97
N TYR A 10 -4.08 -5.07 8.21
CA TYR A 10 -4.97 -5.87 7.38
C TYR A 10 -4.20 -6.65 6.31
N LEU A 11 -3.29 -5.99 5.59
CA LEU A 11 -2.51 -6.65 4.54
C LEU A 11 -1.62 -7.76 5.08
N LYS A 12 -1.00 -7.55 6.25
CA LYS A 12 -0.18 -8.59 6.89
C LYS A 12 -0.98 -9.80 7.31
N ALA A 13 -2.27 -9.63 7.54
CA ALA A 13 -3.18 -10.73 7.88
C ALA A 13 -3.69 -11.46 6.65
N CYS A 14 -3.53 -10.92 5.45
CA CYS A 14 -3.94 -11.57 4.21
C CYS A 14 -2.95 -12.68 3.84
N THR A 15 -3.40 -13.91 3.87
CA THR A 15 -2.54 -15.10 3.67
C THR A 15 -1.82 -15.07 2.34
N GLY A 16 -2.50 -14.71 1.25
CA GLY A 16 -1.89 -14.69 -0.08
C GLY A 16 -0.71 -13.73 -0.18
N LEU A 17 -0.81 -12.56 0.43
CA LEU A 17 0.29 -11.59 0.47
C LEU A 17 1.37 -12.03 1.46
N SER A 18 0.95 -12.50 2.63
CA SER A 18 1.86 -12.96 3.68
C SER A 18 2.74 -14.12 3.19
N ASP A 19 2.22 -15.00 2.35
CA ASP A 19 2.99 -16.11 1.77
C ASP A 19 4.12 -15.62 0.86
N LEU A 20 3.98 -14.42 0.28
CA LEU A 20 4.98 -13.86 -0.63
C LEU A 20 6.01 -13.00 0.09
N VAL A 21 5.56 -12.11 0.98
CA VAL A 21 6.43 -11.11 1.61
C VAL A 21 6.67 -11.38 3.09
N VAL A 22 6.02 -12.38 3.67
CA VAL A 22 6.03 -12.67 5.10
C VAL A 22 5.54 -11.42 5.86
N ALA A 23 6.39 -10.74 6.60
CA ALA A 23 6.04 -9.50 7.28
C ALA A 23 6.87 -8.31 6.75
N ARG A 24 7.42 -8.44 5.53
CA ARG A 24 8.30 -7.42 4.95
C ARG A 24 7.48 -6.31 4.29
N VAL A 25 6.76 -5.57 5.10
CA VAL A 25 6.00 -4.38 4.72
C VAL A 25 6.51 -3.23 5.58
N PHE A 26 7.15 -2.24 4.96
CA PHE A 26 7.87 -1.19 5.68
C PHE A 26 7.35 0.19 5.32
N PRO A 27 7.29 1.13 6.29
CA PRO A 27 6.93 2.50 6.00
C PRO A 27 8.05 3.23 5.25
N GLU A 28 7.67 3.96 4.22
CA GLU A 28 8.48 4.87 3.42
C GLU A 28 9.65 4.22 2.69
N GLU A 29 10.65 3.70 3.39
CA GLU A 29 11.87 3.17 2.77
C GLU A 29 12.08 1.71 3.08
N LEU A 30 12.64 1.00 2.09
CA LEU A 30 13.06 -0.37 2.27
C LEU A 30 14.38 -0.40 3.06
N PRO A 31 14.43 -1.06 4.23
CA PRO A 31 15.67 -1.17 4.96
C PRO A 31 16.77 -1.86 4.12
N GLN A 32 18.00 -1.38 4.26
CA GLN A 32 19.13 -1.97 3.56
C GLN A 32 19.29 -3.45 3.93
N GLY A 33 19.54 -4.28 2.93
CA GLY A 33 19.73 -5.71 3.14
C GLY A 33 18.43 -6.51 3.29
N THR A 34 17.27 -5.87 3.03
CA THR A 34 15.99 -6.57 3.13
C THR A 34 15.86 -7.63 2.04
N THR A 35 15.38 -8.82 2.45
CA THR A 35 15.05 -9.88 1.51
C THR A 35 13.86 -9.48 0.65
N LEU A 36 13.95 -9.71 -0.65
CA LEU A 36 12.85 -9.45 -1.57
C LEU A 36 12.08 -10.74 -1.87
N PRO A 37 10.78 -10.69 -2.21
CA PRO A 37 9.98 -9.46 -2.40
C PRO A 37 9.60 -8.78 -1.08
N ALA A 38 9.31 -7.50 -1.17
CA ALA A 38 8.90 -6.69 -0.03
C ALA A 38 7.96 -5.59 -0.50
N VAL A 39 7.33 -4.90 0.44
CA VAL A 39 6.40 -3.80 0.15
C VAL A 39 6.80 -2.61 1.00
N THR A 40 6.77 -1.43 0.42
CA THR A 40 6.84 -0.18 1.16
C THR A 40 5.53 0.59 0.97
N TYR A 41 5.23 1.49 1.89
CA TYR A 41 3.99 2.28 1.83
C TYR A 41 4.20 3.66 2.41
N PHE A 42 3.44 4.63 1.90
CA PHE A 42 3.38 5.96 2.48
C PHE A 42 2.11 6.67 2.03
N THR A 43 1.73 7.71 2.78
CA THR A 43 0.59 8.55 2.42
C THR A 43 1.09 9.66 1.50
N VAL A 44 0.59 9.67 0.26
CA VAL A 44 0.97 10.68 -0.74
C VAL A 44 0.32 12.02 -0.41
N SER A 45 -0.96 11.98 -0.05
CA SER A 45 -1.71 13.18 0.30
C SER A 45 -2.90 12.81 1.18
N ASP A 46 -3.37 13.76 1.96
CA ASP A 46 -4.53 13.58 2.81
C ASP A 46 -5.45 14.79 2.64
N TYR A 47 -6.60 14.56 2.00
CA TYR A 47 -7.60 15.60 1.76
C TYR A 47 -8.72 15.45 2.77
N PRO A 48 -8.80 16.34 3.78
CA PRO A 48 -9.96 16.32 4.66
C PRO A 48 -11.19 16.76 3.87
N LEU A 49 -12.28 16.01 4.04
CA LEU A 49 -13.57 16.36 3.45
C LEU A 49 -14.31 17.25 4.43
N HIS A 50 -14.77 18.40 3.96
CA HIS A 50 -15.52 19.34 4.77
C HIS A 50 -17.01 19.27 4.44
N THR A 51 -17.83 19.23 5.48
CA THR A 51 -19.28 19.31 5.35
C THR A 51 -19.79 20.69 5.75
N LEU A 52 -21.08 20.93 5.48
CA LEU A 52 -21.72 22.18 5.90
C LEU A 52 -21.78 22.35 7.42
N ASP A 53 -21.66 21.26 8.15
CA ASP A 53 -21.67 21.27 9.62
C ASP A 53 -20.32 21.57 10.23
N GLY A 54 -19.31 21.87 9.41
CA GLY A 54 -17.99 22.26 9.86
C GLY A 54 -17.00 21.12 9.85
N GLN A 55 -16.56 20.66 11.02
CA GLN A 55 -15.53 19.65 11.10
C GLN A 55 -16.05 18.28 10.66
N ASP A 56 -15.39 17.69 9.69
CA ASP A 56 -15.79 16.40 9.12
C ASP A 56 -14.93 15.28 9.70
N GLU A 57 -15.57 14.14 9.96
CA GLU A 57 -14.89 12.92 10.37
C GLU A 57 -14.44 12.07 9.19
N LEU A 58 -14.86 12.43 7.98
CA LEU A 58 -14.45 11.74 6.76
C LEU A 58 -13.12 12.26 6.26
N ALA A 59 -12.30 11.35 5.75
CA ALA A 59 -11.03 11.70 5.14
C ALA A 59 -10.83 10.87 3.87
N ARG A 60 -10.03 11.41 2.96
CA ARG A 60 -9.77 10.78 1.66
C ARG A 60 -8.27 10.84 1.34
N PRO A 61 -7.43 10.14 2.09
CA PRO A 61 -6.01 10.09 1.77
C PRO A 61 -5.73 9.28 0.50
N LEU A 62 -4.65 9.64 -0.16
CA LEU A 62 -4.06 8.85 -1.24
C LEU A 62 -2.85 8.12 -0.66
N ILE A 63 -2.89 6.79 -0.67
CA ILE A 63 -1.84 5.96 -0.08
C ILE A 63 -1.19 5.13 -1.17
N GLN A 64 0.14 5.15 -1.22
CA GLN A 64 0.90 4.38 -2.19
C GLN A 64 1.51 3.15 -1.53
N PHE A 65 1.30 2.00 -2.16
CA PHE A 65 1.98 0.76 -1.83
C PHE A 65 2.92 0.42 -2.99
N THR A 66 4.19 0.19 -2.69
CA THR A 66 5.19 -0.16 -3.70
C THR A 66 5.64 -1.59 -3.46
N ALA A 67 5.35 -2.46 -4.43
CA ALA A 67 5.85 -3.83 -4.42
C ALA A 67 7.25 -3.84 -5.04
N LEU A 68 8.20 -4.48 -4.38
CA LEU A 68 9.60 -4.54 -4.79
C LEU A 68 10.05 -5.99 -4.90
N GLY A 69 10.79 -6.31 -5.94
CA GLY A 69 11.26 -7.68 -6.14
C GLY A 69 12.44 -7.77 -7.11
N GLU A 70 13.05 -8.94 -7.14
CA GLU A 70 14.21 -9.21 -8.02
C GLU A 70 13.79 -9.54 -9.44
N THR A 71 12.52 -9.90 -9.65
CA THR A 71 11.98 -10.23 -10.97
C THR A 71 10.63 -9.54 -11.16
N ARG A 72 10.27 -9.29 -12.42
CA ARG A 72 8.94 -8.72 -12.73
C ARG A 72 7.81 -9.67 -12.30
N SER A 73 8.02 -10.97 -12.47
CA SER A 73 7.04 -11.98 -12.05
C SER A 73 6.76 -11.92 -10.55
N SER A 74 7.80 -11.78 -9.74
CA SER A 74 7.67 -11.67 -8.28
C SER A 74 6.88 -10.42 -7.89
N VAL A 75 7.21 -9.28 -8.50
CA VAL A 75 6.52 -8.01 -8.24
C VAL A 75 5.05 -8.08 -8.67
N ASN A 76 4.79 -8.66 -9.83
CA ASN A 76 3.41 -8.81 -10.32
C ASN A 76 2.58 -9.68 -9.38
N ALA A 77 3.16 -10.73 -8.83
CA ALA A 77 2.47 -11.59 -7.86
C ALA A 77 2.10 -10.82 -6.58
N VAL A 78 3.03 -10.03 -6.06
CA VAL A 78 2.79 -9.20 -4.87
C VAL A 78 1.72 -8.16 -5.17
N GLY A 79 1.83 -7.45 -6.29
CA GLY A 79 0.84 -6.45 -6.69
C GLY A 79 -0.55 -7.04 -6.85
N ALA A 80 -0.65 -8.24 -7.42
CA ALA A 80 -1.93 -8.92 -7.57
C ALA A 80 -2.58 -9.22 -6.22
N GLN A 81 -1.80 -9.63 -5.22
CA GLN A 81 -2.32 -9.89 -3.88
C GLN A 81 -2.75 -8.60 -3.17
N ILE A 82 -2.03 -7.50 -3.37
CA ILE A 82 -2.45 -6.21 -2.82
C ILE A 82 -3.78 -5.78 -3.44
N ARG A 83 -3.91 -5.89 -4.75
CA ARG A 83 -5.16 -5.54 -5.44
C ARG A 83 -6.32 -6.42 -4.97
N LEU A 84 -6.07 -7.72 -4.82
CA LEU A 84 -7.10 -8.65 -4.36
C LEU A 84 -7.58 -8.29 -2.95
N ALA A 85 -6.68 -7.86 -2.08
CA ALA A 85 -7.00 -7.51 -0.70
C ALA A 85 -7.73 -6.16 -0.60
N LEU A 86 -7.32 -5.17 -1.38
CA LEU A 86 -7.78 -3.78 -1.21
C LEU A 86 -8.90 -3.36 -2.14
N ASN A 87 -8.97 -3.92 -3.35
CA ASN A 87 -10.00 -3.49 -4.31
C ASN A 87 -11.40 -3.75 -3.74
N ASP A 88 -12.21 -2.70 -3.72
CA ASP A 88 -13.59 -2.73 -3.24
C ASP A 88 -13.76 -3.15 -1.78
N TYR A 89 -12.70 -3.07 -0.98
CA TYR A 89 -12.79 -3.39 0.43
C TYR A 89 -13.64 -2.36 1.17
N GLN A 90 -14.53 -2.85 2.03
CA GLN A 90 -15.34 -2.05 2.95
C GLN A 90 -15.35 -2.76 4.29
N GLY A 91 -15.26 -2.00 5.37
CA GLY A 91 -15.29 -2.58 6.70
C GLY A 91 -14.61 -1.71 7.73
N THR A 92 -14.42 -2.25 8.92
CA THR A 92 -13.78 -1.55 10.03
C THR A 92 -12.43 -2.19 10.31
N LEU A 93 -11.38 -1.38 10.27
CA LEU A 93 -10.01 -1.79 10.58
C LEU A 93 -9.49 -0.91 11.71
N SER A 94 -9.10 -1.54 12.82
CA SER A 94 -8.49 -0.84 13.96
C SER A 94 -9.31 0.37 14.44
N GLY A 95 -10.63 0.24 14.41
CA GLY A 95 -11.54 1.31 14.83
C GLY A 95 -11.86 2.35 13.76
N LEU A 96 -11.28 2.24 12.58
CA LEU A 96 -11.54 3.14 11.45
C LEU A 96 -12.48 2.47 10.46
N THR A 97 -13.55 3.16 10.09
CA THR A 97 -14.54 2.63 9.16
C THR A 97 -14.18 3.02 7.74
N ILE A 98 -13.82 2.02 6.93
CA ILE A 98 -13.45 2.23 5.53
C ILE A 98 -14.71 2.09 4.69
N GLN A 99 -15.06 3.16 3.98
CA GLN A 99 -16.24 3.21 3.13
C GLN A 99 -15.93 2.81 1.70
N LYS A 100 -14.73 3.16 1.21
CA LYS A 100 -14.34 2.88 -0.16
C LYS A 100 -12.82 2.88 -0.29
N ILE A 101 -12.29 1.93 -1.05
CA ILE A 101 -10.89 1.93 -1.50
C ILE A 101 -10.91 1.79 -3.02
N GLU A 102 -10.23 2.70 -3.71
CA GLU A 102 -10.21 2.72 -5.17
C GLU A 102 -8.79 2.88 -5.68
N LEU A 103 -8.37 1.99 -6.58
CA LEU A 103 -7.07 2.09 -7.23
C LEU A 103 -7.06 3.25 -8.22
N GLN A 104 -6.17 4.21 -8.01
CA GLN A 104 -6.05 5.40 -8.87
C GLN A 104 -4.96 5.22 -9.92
N ASN A 105 -3.86 4.57 -9.54
CA ASN A 105 -2.72 4.38 -10.43
C ASN A 105 -2.03 3.06 -10.14
N ASP A 106 -1.46 2.48 -11.19
CA ASP A 106 -0.67 1.25 -11.11
C ASP A 106 0.51 1.43 -12.07
N ILE A 107 1.68 1.75 -11.53
CA ILE A 107 2.84 2.17 -12.32
C ILE A 107 3.98 1.16 -12.12
N PRO A 108 4.29 0.33 -13.13
CA PRO A 108 5.47 -0.52 -13.07
C PRO A 108 6.74 0.28 -13.35
N ASP A 109 7.82 -0.09 -12.70
CA ASP A 109 9.11 0.58 -12.91
C ASP A 109 10.26 -0.41 -12.72
N LEU A 110 11.44 0.00 -13.18
CA LEU A 110 12.68 -0.73 -12.99
C LEU A 110 13.69 0.20 -12.34
N LEU A 111 14.14 -0.18 -11.16
CA LEU A 111 15.13 0.57 -10.42
C LEU A 111 16.48 -0.12 -10.57
N THR A 112 17.53 0.68 -10.82
CA THR A 112 18.89 0.17 -10.96
C THR A 112 19.78 0.89 -9.97
N THR A 113 20.69 0.16 -9.31
CA THR A 113 21.65 0.80 -8.41
C THR A 113 22.61 1.72 -9.19
N ALA A 114 23.23 2.64 -8.48
CA ALA A 114 24.11 3.63 -9.11
C ALA A 114 25.26 3.00 -9.87
N ASP A 115 25.70 1.81 -9.46
CA ASP A 115 26.78 1.07 -10.15
C ASP A 115 26.27 0.19 -11.30
N GLY A 116 24.96 0.12 -11.49
CA GLY A 116 24.34 -0.66 -12.57
C GLY A 116 24.37 -2.16 -12.38
N THR A 117 24.82 -2.65 -11.23
CA THR A 117 25.00 -4.10 -11.01
C THR A 117 23.77 -4.77 -10.44
N THR A 118 22.91 -4.03 -9.74
CA THR A 118 21.70 -4.57 -9.11
C THR A 118 20.46 -3.95 -9.74
N ARG A 119 19.50 -4.79 -10.12
CA ARG A 119 18.23 -4.35 -10.64
C ARG A 119 17.13 -4.73 -9.66
N MET A 120 16.17 -3.84 -9.48
CA MET A 120 15.02 -4.06 -8.65
C MET A 120 13.78 -3.65 -9.43
N PHE A 121 12.85 -4.56 -9.58
CA PHE A 121 11.57 -4.27 -10.22
C PHE A 121 10.60 -3.75 -9.17
N SER A 122 9.78 -2.80 -9.56
CA SER A 122 8.78 -2.23 -8.66
C SER A 122 7.45 -2.05 -9.35
N GLU A 123 6.39 -1.97 -8.55
CA GLU A 123 5.05 -1.61 -9.00
C GLU A 123 4.45 -0.71 -7.96
N ASP A 124 4.13 0.52 -8.36
CA ASP A 124 3.53 1.52 -7.47
C ASP A 124 2.02 1.46 -7.62
N LEU A 125 1.34 1.15 -6.54
CA LEU A 125 -0.12 1.06 -6.48
C LEU A 125 -0.63 2.20 -5.61
N GLU A 126 -1.30 3.16 -6.21
CA GLU A 126 -1.86 4.32 -5.50
C GLU A 126 -3.35 4.11 -5.28
N TYR A 127 -3.76 4.12 -4.01
CA TYR A 127 -5.15 3.92 -3.60
C TYR A 127 -5.71 5.16 -2.92
N GLU A 128 -6.88 5.57 -3.35
CA GLU A 128 -7.68 6.55 -2.63
C GLU A 128 -8.57 5.81 -1.64
N VAL A 129 -8.49 6.19 -0.38
CA VAL A 129 -9.21 5.52 0.69
C VAL A 129 -10.17 6.52 1.35
N ASP A 130 -11.47 6.26 1.26
CA ASP A 130 -12.48 7.04 1.96
C ASP A 130 -12.77 6.35 3.28
N TYR A 131 -12.49 7.02 4.38
CA TYR A 131 -12.71 6.43 5.69
C TYR A 131 -13.24 7.45 6.69
N GLU A 132 -13.88 6.93 7.71
CA GLU A 132 -14.43 7.69 8.83
C GLU A 132 -13.56 7.44 10.06
N ARG A 133 -13.16 8.53 10.66
CA ARG A 133 -12.32 8.48 11.88
C ARG A 133 -13.13 8.11 13.11
#